data_29439f7b956538c8deb5a963fa09b6da
#
_entry.id   29439f7b956538c8deb5a963fa09b6da
#
_cell.length_a   1.000
_cell.length_b   1.000
_cell.length_c   1.000
_cell.angle_alpha   90.00
_cell.angle_beta   90.00
_cell.angle_gamma   90.00
#
_symmetry.space_group_name_H-M   'P 1'
#
loop_
_entity.id
_entity.type
_entity.pdbx_description
1 polymer ?
#
loop_
_entity_poly.entity_id
_entity_poly.type
_entity_poly.pdbx_seq_one_letter_code
_entity_poly.pdbx_strand_id
1 'polypeptide(L)'
;KVYLLYRAEDTVGKHAGTSRLGLAVSEDGLHFTRMAEPVFYPDEDSMNMYEWEGGVEDPRLVEDEKGRYILTYTAYDGNLARLCVASSSDLIHWTKHGLAFKDHPELWSKSGAIITTGQQDQFVATKINNHYYMYWGDTDIFLATSDNLVDWTPVFDGDELLKVFSPRPGKFDSDLVEPGPHAMLQ
;
A
#
# COMPACT_ATOMS: atom_id res chain seq x y z
N LYS A 1 -4.15 -10.25 20.27
CA LYS A 1 -4.02 -11.04 19.03
C LYS A 1 -3.09 -10.32 18.06
N VAL A 2 -2.36 -11.08 17.26
CA VAL A 2 -1.55 -10.57 16.17
C VAL A 2 -2.25 -10.92 14.85
N TYR A 3 -2.44 -9.93 14.00
CA TYR A 3 -3.01 -10.10 12.67
C TYR A 3 -1.91 -9.90 11.63
N LEU A 4 -1.83 -10.80 10.67
CA LEU A 4 -0.86 -10.76 9.57
C LEU A 4 -1.62 -10.74 8.25
N LEU A 5 -1.62 -9.58 7.59
CA LEU A 5 -2.05 -9.45 6.20
C LEU A 5 -0.85 -9.78 5.31
N TYR A 6 -1.01 -10.72 4.37
CA TYR A 6 0.09 -11.21 3.55
C TYR A 6 -0.31 -11.40 2.09
N ARG A 7 0.64 -11.15 1.18
CA ARG A 7 0.49 -11.45 -0.25
C ARG A 7 0.70 -12.92 -0.51
N ALA A 8 -0.11 -13.50 -1.39
CA ALA A 8 0.00 -14.88 -1.86
C ALA A 8 -0.47 -15.03 -3.31
N GLU A 9 0.05 -16.05 -3.98
CA GLU A 9 -0.30 -16.40 -5.36
C GLU A 9 -0.49 -17.91 -5.50
N ASP A 10 -1.35 -18.33 -6.43
CA ASP A 10 -1.44 -19.71 -6.89
C ASP A 10 -0.43 -19.99 -8.00
N THR A 11 -0.02 -21.22 -8.13
CA THR A 11 0.76 -21.71 -9.28
C THR A 11 -0.07 -22.47 -10.29
N VAL A 12 -1.32 -22.80 -9.96
CA VAL A 12 -2.25 -23.60 -10.79
C VAL A 12 -3.66 -23.06 -10.66
N GLY A 13 -4.50 -23.31 -11.69
CA GLY A 13 -5.91 -22.94 -11.70
C GLY A 13 -6.19 -21.57 -12.34
N LYS A 14 -7.42 -21.10 -12.19
CA LYS A 14 -7.94 -19.88 -12.83
C LYS A 14 -7.16 -18.62 -12.45
N HIS A 15 -6.61 -18.60 -11.25
CA HIS A 15 -5.93 -17.42 -10.68
C HIS A 15 -4.40 -17.62 -10.57
N ALA A 16 -3.82 -18.57 -11.33
CA ALA A 16 -2.38 -18.81 -11.34
C ALA A 16 -1.62 -17.53 -11.73
N GLY A 17 -0.68 -17.10 -10.88
CA GLY A 17 0.10 -15.87 -11.08
C GLY A 17 -0.62 -14.56 -10.70
N THR A 18 -1.86 -14.63 -10.19
CA THR A 18 -2.58 -13.43 -9.72
C THR A 18 -2.39 -13.25 -8.21
N SER A 19 -1.81 -12.14 -7.81
CA SER A 19 -1.58 -11.80 -6.41
C SER A 19 -2.88 -11.47 -5.67
N ARG A 20 -3.02 -12.01 -4.45
CA ARG A 20 -4.14 -11.79 -3.54
C ARG A 20 -3.63 -11.63 -2.11
N LEU A 21 -4.45 -11.04 -1.22
CA LEU A 21 -4.07 -10.89 0.17
C LEU A 21 -4.85 -11.86 1.05
N GLY A 22 -4.12 -12.64 1.84
CA GLY A 22 -4.66 -13.48 2.89
C GLY A 22 -4.53 -12.82 4.26
N LEU A 23 -5.33 -13.27 5.22
CA LEU A 23 -5.27 -12.87 6.62
C LEU A 23 -4.98 -14.09 7.50
N ALA A 24 -4.04 -13.95 8.41
CA ALA A 24 -3.73 -14.91 9.44
C ALA A 24 -3.79 -14.27 10.83
N VAL A 25 -4.21 -15.05 11.84
CA VAL A 25 -4.39 -14.57 13.20
C VAL A 25 -3.63 -15.48 14.16
N SER A 26 -2.97 -14.88 15.14
CA SER A 26 -2.23 -15.57 16.20
C SER A 26 -2.54 -14.98 17.58
N GLU A 27 -2.53 -15.82 18.60
CA GLU A 27 -2.62 -15.39 20.00
C GLU A 27 -1.24 -15.09 20.61
N ASP A 28 -0.17 -15.71 20.09
CA ASP A 28 1.18 -15.65 20.64
C ASP A 28 2.23 -15.04 19.71
N GLY A 29 1.84 -14.69 18.45
CA GLY A 29 2.74 -14.16 17.44
C GLY A 29 3.63 -15.21 16.75
N LEU A 30 3.49 -16.48 17.08
CA LEU A 30 4.29 -17.60 16.55
C LEU A 30 3.45 -18.61 15.77
N HIS A 31 2.27 -18.96 16.30
CA HIS A 31 1.37 -19.93 15.70
C HIS A 31 0.19 -19.21 15.06
N PHE A 32 0.15 -19.21 13.73
CA PHE A 32 -0.87 -18.51 12.96
C PHE A 32 -1.89 -19.48 12.37
N THR A 33 -3.16 -19.11 12.52
CA THR A 33 -4.28 -19.72 11.79
C THR A 33 -4.62 -18.81 10.61
N ARG A 34 -4.53 -19.34 9.38
CA ARG A 34 -4.89 -18.62 8.15
C ARG A 34 -6.40 -18.71 7.92
N MET A 35 -6.98 -17.66 7.37
CA MET A 35 -8.31 -17.74 6.78
C MET A 35 -8.29 -18.64 5.54
N ALA A 36 -9.39 -19.33 5.28
CA ALA A 36 -9.49 -20.29 4.16
C ALA A 36 -9.45 -19.59 2.79
N GLU A 37 -10.04 -18.39 2.73
CA GLU A 37 -10.15 -17.60 1.51
C GLU A 37 -9.35 -16.30 1.63
N PRO A 38 -8.91 -15.71 0.50
CA PRO A 38 -8.29 -14.39 0.52
C PRO A 38 -9.30 -13.35 1.00
N VAL A 39 -8.80 -12.34 1.73
CA VAL A 39 -9.63 -11.24 2.23
C VAL A 39 -9.63 -10.03 1.29
N PHE A 40 -8.67 -9.95 0.35
CA PHE A 40 -8.57 -8.87 -0.62
C PHE A 40 -7.98 -9.40 -1.93
N TYR A 41 -8.68 -9.15 -3.04
CA TYR A 41 -8.35 -9.75 -4.34
C TYR A 41 -8.98 -8.96 -5.49
N PRO A 42 -8.52 -9.16 -6.75
CA PRO A 42 -9.24 -8.67 -7.92
C PRO A 42 -10.65 -9.28 -7.99
N ASP A 43 -11.67 -8.43 -7.93
CA ASP A 43 -13.08 -8.82 -7.94
C ASP A 43 -13.76 -8.30 -9.21
N GLU A 44 -15.02 -8.66 -9.44
CA GLU A 44 -15.85 -8.14 -10.53
C GLU A 44 -16.37 -6.71 -10.20
N ASP A 45 -15.45 -5.81 -9.88
CA ASP A 45 -15.69 -4.40 -9.56
C ASP A 45 -14.99 -3.45 -10.55
N SER A 46 -15.12 -2.15 -10.34
CA SER A 46 -14.47 -1.13 -11.17
C SER A 46 -12.95 -1.14 -11.13
N MET A 47 -12.36 -1.80 -10.13
CA MET A 47 -10.90 -1.91 -9.99
C MET A 47 -10.31 -3.08 -10.77
N ASN A 48 -11.14 -4.02 -11.25
CA ASN A 48 -10.69 -5.19 -12.01
C ASN A 48 -9.78 -4.81 -13.19
N MET A 49 -10.08 -3.71 -13.88
CA MET A 49 -9.28 -3.23 -15.01
C MET A 49 -7.84 -2.82 -14.65
N TYR A 50 -7.57 -2.52 -13.38
CA TYR A 50 -6.25 -2.17 -12.86
C TYR A 50 -5.56 -3.32 -12.13
N GLU A 51 -6.32 -4.32 -11.71
CA GLU A 51 -5.87 -5.42 -10.88
C GLU A 51 -5.71 -6.75 -11.65
N TRP A 52 -6.42 -6.91 -12.78
CA TRP A 52 -6.40 -8.15 -13.53
C TRP A 52 -5.45 -8.05 -14.74
N GLU A 53 -4.52 -9.07 -14.96
CA GLU A 53 -4.41 -10.31 -14.17
C GLU A 53 -3.24 -10.39 -13.18
N GLY A 54 -2.44 -9.33 -13.00
CA GLY A 54 -1.31 -9.35 -12.06
C GLY A 54 -1.74 -9.43 -10.60
N GLY A 55 -2.82 -8.73 -10.24
CA GLY A 55 -3.42 -8.85 -8.93
C GLY A 55 -3.24 -7.63 -8.02
N VAL A 56 -3.40 -7.87 -6.72
CA VAL A 56 -3.22 -6.90 -5.65
C VAL A 56 -1.98 -7.27 -4.85
N GLU A 57 -1.04 -6.33 -4.76
CA GLU A 57 0.33 -6.58 -4.31
C GLU A 57 0.74 -5.64 -3.18
N ASP A 58 1.83 -6.01 -2.49
CA ASP A 58 2.62 -5.18 -1.58
C ASP A 58 1.77 -4.39 -0.55
N PRO A 59 0.94 -5.06 0.27
CA PRO A 59 0.04 -4.40 1.21
C PRO A 59 0.83 -3.66 2.29
N ARG A 60 0.42 -2.41 2.58
CA ARG A 60 0.94 -1.61 3.69
C ARG A 60 -0.21 -0.99 4.47
N LEU A 61 -0.20 -1.20 5.77
CA LEU A 61 -1.34 -0.95 6.63
C LEU A 61 -1.00 0.10 7.68
N VAL A 62 -1.91 1.05 7.86
CA VAL A 62 -1.92 1.99 8.98
C VAL A 62 -3.34 2.12 9.54
N GLU A 63 -3.50 2.70 10.72
CA GLU A 63 -4.82 3.07 11.24
C GLU A 63 -5.07 4.57 11.06
N ASP A 64 -6.33 4.98 10.88
CA ASP A 64 -6.72 6.37 11.00
C ASP A 64 -7.09 6.72 12.46
N GLU A 65 -7.33 8.00 12.74
CA GLU A 65 -7.72 8.49 14.07
C GLU A 65 -9.05 7.90 14.60
N LYS A 66 -9.83 7.24 13.75
CA LYS A 66 -11.10 6.60 14.09
C LYS A 66 -10.98 5.09 14.25
N GLY A 67 -9.77 4.55 14.16
CA GLY A 67 -9.49 3.11 14.23
C GLY A 67 -9.89 2.33 12.98
N ARG A 68 -10.04 2.99 11.81
CA ARG A 68 -10.15 2.28 10.54
C ARG A 68 -8.77 1.93 10.02
N TYR A 69 -8.66 0.77 9.46
CA TYR A 69 -7.49 0.35 8.73
C TYR A 69 -7.46 0.98 7.35
N ILE A 70 -6.38 1.63 7.00
CA ILE A 70 -6.10 2.19 5.68
C ILE A 70 -5.00 1.34 5.05
N LEU A 71 -5.33 0.74 3.92
CA LEU A 71 -4.44 -0.10 3.13
C LEU A 71 -3.99 0.69 1.90
N THR A 72 -2.68 0.84 1.74
CA THR A 72 -2.09 1.13 0.44
C THR A 72 -1.64 -0.20 -0.18
N TYR A 73 -1.93 -0.39 -1.46
CA TYR A 73 -1.57 -1.58 -2.20
C TYR A 73 -1.23 -1.25 -3.65
N THR A 74 -0.54 -2.14 -4.30
CA THR A 74 -0.26 -2.04 -5.74
C THR A 74 -1.30 -2.84 -6.49
N ALA A 75 -2.07 -2.19 -7.38
CA ALA A 75 -2.86 -2.83 -8.41
C ALA A 75 -1.99 -3.04 -9.64
N TYR A 76 -1.87 -4.28 -10.12
CA TYR A 76 -1.08 -4.63 -11.28
C TYR A 76 -1.92 -5.33 -12.33
N ASP A 77 -2.04 -4.71 -13.51
CA ASP A 77 -2.83 -5.25 -14.63
C ASP A 77 -2.04 -6.18 -15.56
N GLY A 78 -0.80 -6.49 -15.19
CA GLY A 78 0.15 -7.24 -16.03
C GLY A 78 1.11 -6.35 -16.84
N ASN A 79 0.86 -5.03 -16.88
CA ASN A 79 1.68 -4.07 -17.61
C ASN A 79 2.10 -2.86 -16.76
N LEU A 80 1.16 -2.29 -15.98
CA LEU A 80 1.39 -1.07 -15.21
C LEU A 80 0.97 -1.26 -13.76
N ALA A 81 1.92 -0.96 -12.86
CA ALA A 81 1.69 -0.93 -11.42
C ALA A 81 1.13 0.43 -11.01
N ARG A 82 0.03 0.42 -10.25
CA ARG A 82 -0.63 1.63 -9.75
C ARG A 82 -0.87 1.54 -8.25
N LEU A 83 -0.43 2.55 -7.54
CA LEU A 83 -0.69 2.67 -6.10
C LEU A 83 -2.17 2.97 -5.88
N CYS A 84 -2.80 2.15 -5.05
CA CYS A 84 -4.22 2.21 -4.74
C CYS A 84 -4.47 2.27 -3.24
N VAL A 85 -5.69 2.67 -2.87
CA VAL A 85 -6.11 2.77 -1.46
C VAL A 85 -7.38 1.96 -1.24
N ALA A 86 -7.41 1.25 -0.11
CA ALA A 86 -8.61 0.62 0.41
C ALA A 86 -8.74 0.88 1.93
N SER A 87 -9.91 0.66 2.48
CA SER A 87 -10.13 0.74 3.93
C SER A 87 -11.00 -0.38 4.45
N SER A 88 -10.80 -0.73 5.73
CA SER A 88 -11.57 -1.74 6.45
C SER A 88 -11.74 -1.36 7.91
N SER A 89 -12.79 -1.85 8.55
CA SER A 89 -12.98 -1.77 10.00
C SER A 89 -12.61 -3.07 10.73
N ASP A 90 -12.33 -4.16 9.99
CA ASP A 90 -12.19 -5.50 10.57
C ASP A 90 -11.09 -6.37 9.91
N LEU A 91 -10.35 -5.83 8.91
CA LEU A 91 -9.33 -6.51 8.11
C LEU A 91 -9.87 -7.62 7.19
N ILE A 92 -11.18 -7.82 7.15
CA ILE A 92 -11.85 -8.88 6.36
C ILE A 92 -12.66 -8.27 5.22
N HIS A 93 -13.48 -7.26 5.55
CA HIS A 93 -14.34 -6.57 4.58
C HIS A 93 -13.70 -5.24 4.18
N TRP A 94 -13.42 -5.11 2.89
CA TRP A 94 -12.68 -3.97 2.35
C TRP A 94 -13.52 -3.14 1.40
N THR A 95 -13.36 -1.82 1.51
CA THR A 95 -13.84 -0.87 0.52
C THR A 95 -12.66 -0.39 -0.30
N LYS A 96 -12.63 -0.69 -1.59
CA LYS A 96 -11.64 -0.15 -2.54
C LYS A 96 -12.01 1.28 -2.90
N HIS A 97 -11.07 2.22 -2.73
CA HIS A 97 -11.25 3.64 -3.04
C HIS A 97 -10.71 4.04 -4.41
N GLY A 98 -9.96 3.14 -5.04
CA GLY A 98 -9.36 3.36 -6.35
C GLY A 98 -7.90 3.80 -6.29
N LEU A 99 -7.47 4.43 -7.38
CA LEU A 99 -6.11 4.93 -7.53
C LEU A 99 -5.81 5.99 -6.46
N ALA A 100 -4.64 5.91 -5.85
CA ALA A 100 -4.14 6.96 -4.97
C ALA A 100 -3.97 8.28 -5.76
N PHE A 101 -3.44 8.20 -6.98
CA PHE A 101 -3.16 9.32 -7.86
C PHE A 101 -4.17 9.38 -9.01
N LYS A 102 -5.40 9.81 -8.72
CA LYS A 102 -6.53 9.83 -9.68
C LYS A 102 -6.27 10.70 -10.92
N ASP A 103 -5.52 11.79 -10.76
CA ASP A 103 -5.19 12.71 -11.85
C ASP A 103 -4.00 12.21 -12.71
N HIS A 104 -3.36 11.10 -12.30
CA HIS A 104 -2.19 10.51 -12.96
C HIS A 104 -2.36 8.99 -13.15
N PRO A 105 -3.41 8.50 -13.85
CA PRO A 105 -3.72 7.06 -13.92
C PRO A 105 -2.67 6.23 -14.67
N GLU A 106 -1.82 6.87 -15.47
CA GLU A 106 -0.72 6.21 -16.20
C GLU A 106 0.64 6.28 -15.48
N LEU A 107 0.66 6.85 -14.27
CA LEU A 107 1.87 6.94 -13.48
C LEU A 107 2.22 5.58 -12.87
N TRP A 108 3.39 5.04 -13.21
CA TRP A 108 3.96 3.90 -12.49
C TRP A 108 4.14 4.27 -11.03
N SER A 109 3.43 3.61 -10.15
CA SER A 109 3.44 3.94 -8.72
C SER A 109 3.19 2.71 -7.86
N LYS A 110 3.94 2.59 -6.79
CA LYS A 110 3.81 1.50 -5.80
C LYS A 110 4.45 1.90 -4.46
N SER A 111 4.38 1.00 -3.49
CA SER A 111 5.13 1.09 -2.23
C SER A 111 4.80 2.33 -1.39
N GLY A 112 3.50 2.57 -1.15
CA GLY A 112 3.03 3.73 -0.40
C GLY A 112 3.22 3.59 1.11
N ALA A 113 4.18 4.32 1.71
CA ALA A 113 4.49 4.35 3.13
C ALA A 113 3.96 5.63 3.79
N ILE A 114 2.78 5.57 4.40
CA ILE A 114 2.15 6.69 5.10
C ILE A 114 2.92 7.01 6.38
N ILE A 115 3.06 8.31 6.70
CA ILE A 115 3.67 8.74 7.96
C ILE A 115 2.69 8.52 9.11
N THR A 116 3.19 7.88 10.18
CA THR A 116 2.43 7.55 11.38
C THR A 116 3.13 8.05 12.65
N THR A 117 2.37 8.19 13.72
CA THR A 117 2.90 8.21 15.09
C THR A 117 2.50 6.95 15.84
N GLY A 118 3.39 6.44 16.68
CA GLY A 118 3.06 5.38 17.63
C GLY A 118 2.13 5.92 18.72
N GLN A 119 0.96 5.34 18.88
CA GLN A 119 0.03 5.63 19.96
C GLN A 119 -0.32 4.31 20.67
N GLN A 120 0.23 4.11 21.86
CA GLN A 120 0.13 2.82 22.58
C GLN A 120 0.68 1.68 21.71
N ASP A 121 -0.18 0.76 21.25
CA ASP A 121 0.19 -0.39 20.43
C ASP A 121 -0.23 -0.22 18.95
N GLN A 122 -0.54 1.02 18.51
CA GLN A 122 -1.07 1.35 17.18
C GLN A 122 -0.13 2.29 16.43
N PHE A 123 -0.13 2.19 15.10
CA PHE A 123 0.52 3.13 14.20
C PHE A 123 -0.55 3.95 13.47
N VAL A 124 -0.84 5.13 14.01
CA VAL A 124 -1.91 6.01 13.54
C VAL A 124 -1.35 7.00 12.53
N ALA A 125 -1.96 7.07 11.35
CA ALA A 125 -1.63 8.06 10.33
C ALA A 125 -1.75 9.48 10.90
N THR A 126 -0.70 10.27 10.74
CA THR A 126 -0.56 11.55 11.43
C THR A 126 -0.37 12.69 10.44
N LYS A 127 -1.06 13.81 10.71
CA LYS A 127 -0.90 15.04 9.93
C LYS A 127 0.31 15.86 10.39
N ILE A 128 1.07 16.33 9.43
CA ILE A 128 2.11 17.36 9.61
C ILE A 128 1.64 18.60 8.84
N ASN A 129 1.55 19.76 9.50
CA ASN A 129 1.03 21.00 8.90
C ASN A 129 -0.34 20.82 8.20
N ASN A 130 -1.26 20.10 8.83
CA ASN A 130 -2.61 19.77 8.38
C ASN A 130 -2.74 18.80 7.19
N HIS A 131 -1.64 18.22 6.67
CA HIS A 131 -1.66 17.23 5.60
C HIS A 131 -1.09 15.91 6.07
N TYR A 132 -1.63 14.79 5.57
CA TYR A 132 -0.97 13.49 5.61
C TYR A 132 0.10 13.45 4.53
N TYR A 133 1.17 12.72 4.80
CA TYR A 133 2.28 12.51 3.88
C TYR A 133 2.52 11.03 3.65
N MET A 134 2.90 10.69 2.43
CA MET A 134 3.24 9.33 2.04
C MET A 134 4.52 9.36 1.19
N TYR A 135 5.48 8.53 1.55
CA TYR A 135 6.61 8.20 0.69
C TYR A 135 6.19 7.06 -0.23
N TRP A 136 6.60 7.09 -1.50
CA TRP A 136 6.25 6.08 -2.49
C TRP A 136 7.29 5.95 -3.58
N GLY A 137 7.26 4.86 -4.37
CA GLY A 137 8.20 4.58 -5.46
C GLY A 137 8.98 3.31 -5.25
N ASP A 138 9.70 2.87 -6.27
CA ASP A 138 10.49 1.63 -6.31
C ASP A 138 11.84 1.74 -7.02
N THR A 139 12.27 2.94 -7.35
CA THR A 139 13.60 3.26 -7.88
C THR A 139 14.13 4.50 -7.18
N ASP A 140 13.35 5.56 -7.20
CA ASP A 140 13.50 6.73 -6.35
C ASP A 140 12.37 6.74 -5.31
N ILE A 141 12.58 7.38 -4.17
CA ILE A 141 11.52 7.65 -3.21
C ILE A 141 10.98 9.06 -3.45
N PHE A 142 9.69 9.12 -3.74
CA PHE A 142 8.92 10.34 -3.97
C PHE A 142 8.04 10.68 -2.77
N LEU A 143 7.41 11.86 -2.82
CA LEU A 143 6.50 12.36 -1.80
C LEU A 143 5.10 12.56 -2.38
N ALA A 144 4.08 12.27 -1.57
CA ALA A 144 2.70 12.63 -1.85
C ALA A 144 2.02 13.19 -0.60
N THR A 145 0.96 13.98 -0.80
CA THR A 145 0.15 14.57 0.28
C THR A 145 -1.32 14.21 0.12
N SER A 146 -2.04 14.19 1.25
CA SER A 146 -3.48 13.95 1.29
C SER A 146 -4.14 14.70 2.45
N ASP A 147 -5.41 15.05 2.30
CA ASP A 147 -6.23 15.61 3.38
C ASP A 147 -7.11 14.56 4.08
N ASN A 148 -7.29 13.38 3.44
CA ASN A 148 -8.31 12.40 3.84
C ASN A 148 -7.82 10.93 3.85
N LEU A 149 -6.53 10.66 3.57
CA LEU A 149 -5.91 9.33 3.45
C LEU A 149 -6.38 8.49 2.25
N VAL A 150 -7.25 9.00 1.41
CA VAL A 150 -7.82 8.29 0.25
C VAL A 150 -7.33 8.89 -1.06
N ASP A 151 -7.49 10.21 -1.21
CA ASP A 151 -7.08 10.95 -2.39
C ASP A 151 -5.70 11.55 -2.14
N TRP A 152 -4.73 11.16 -2.95
CA TRP A 152 -3.34 11.58 -2.82
C TRP A 152 -2.89 12.39 -4.02
N THR A 153 -2.07 13.38 -3.77
CA THR A 153 -1.47 14.23 -4.80
C THR A 153 0.05 14.06 -4.75
N PRO A 154 0.68 13.60 -5.84
CA PRO A 154 2.13 13.59 -5.93
C PRO A 154 2.69 15.00 -5.80
N VAL A 155 3.81 15.15 -5.11
CA VAL A 155 4.50 16.44 -4.99
C VAL A 155 5.50 16.58 -6.14
N PHE A 156 5.50 17.75 -6.78
CA PHE A 156 6.39 18.10 -7.88
C PHE A 156 7.40 19.16 -7.46
N ASP A 157 8.58 19.10 -8.09
CA ASP A 157 9.58 20.17 -8.11
C ASP A 157 9.74 20.61 -9.57
N GLY A 158 9.09 21.72 -9.93
CA GLY A 158 8.87 22.10 -11.31
C GLY A 158 7.99 21.11 -12.04
N ASP A 159 8.45 20.56 -13.16
CA ASP A 159 7.72 19.57 -13.97
C ASP A 159 8.05 18.11 -13.60
N GLU A 160 8.97 17.87 -12.66
CA GLU A 160 9.39 16.54 -12.24
C GLU A 160 8.84 16.17 -10.85
N LEU A 161 8.65 14.86 -10.60
CA LEU A 161 8.30 14.38 -9.27
C LEU A 161 9.39 14.72 -8.26
N LEU A 162 9.01 15.26 -7.10
CA LEU A 162 9.95 15.56 -6.02
C LEU A 162 10.56 14.27 -5.48
N LYS A 163 11.86 14.07 -5.74
CA LYS A 163 12.65 12.97 -5.18
C LYS A 163 13.09 13.31 -3.77
N VAL A 164 12.66 12.54 -2.80
CA VAL A 164 13.11 12.67 -1.41
C VAL A 164 14.53 12.16 -1.29
N PHE A 165 14.80 11.00 -1.87
CA PHE A 165 16.16 10.52 -2.15
C PHE A 165 16.16 9.42 -3.22
N SER A 166 17.35 9.22 -3.79
CA SER A 166 17.62 8.36 -4.95
C SER A 166 18.74 7.36 -4.63
N PRO A 167 18.93 6.35 -5.47
CA PRO A 167 20.08 5.46 -5.39
C PRO A 167 21.41 6.23 -5.38
N ARG A 168 22.40 5.71 -4.64
CA ARG A 168 23.72 6.32 -4.53
C ARG A 168 24.76 5.50 -5.28
N PRO A 169 25.35 6.01 -6.38
CA PRO A 169 26.35 5.29 -7.16
C PRO A 169 27.50 4.75 -6.30
N GLY A 170 27.81 3.46 -6.45
CA GLY A 170 28.89 2.79 -5.74
C GLY A 170 28.64 2.52 -4.24
N LYS A 171 27.39 2.64 -3.77
CA LYS A 171 26.98 2.29 -2.42
C LYS A 171 26.10 1.04 -2.41
N PHE A 172 25.72 0.55 -1.21
CA PHE A 172 24.83 -0.62 -1.07
C PHE A 172 23.43 -0.41 -1.66
N ASP A 173 23.01 0.84 -1.82
CA ASP A 173 21.75 1.30 -2.36
C ASP A 173 21.90 1.93 -3.76
N SER A 174 22.77 1.37 -4.60
CA SER A 174 23.14 1.94 -5.90
C SER A 174 22.18 1.58 -7.04
N ASP A 175 21.26 0.66 -6.85
CA ASP A 175 20.34 0.18 -7.89
C ASP A 175 18.94 0.76 -7.71
N LEU A 176 18.34 0.54 -6.55
CA LEU A 176 17.03 1.08 -6.22
C LEU A 176 16.92 1.44 -4.74
N VAL A 177 16.00 2.33 -4.43
CA VAL A 177 15.50 2.60 -3.08
C VAL A 177 13.98 2.52 -3.07
N GLU A 178 13.43 1.90 -2.04
CA GLU A 178 12.00 1.67 -1.89
C GLU A 178 11.58 1.90 -0.43
N PRO A 179 10.44 2.57 -0.16
CA PRO A 179 9.97 2.74 1.21
C PRO A 179 9.61 1.42 1.88
N GLY A 180 9.78 1.35 3.18
CA GLY A 180 9.28 0.26 4.03
C GLY A 180 7.75 0.31 4.23
N PRO A 181 7.19 -0.37 5.25
CA PRO A 181 5.73 -0.49 5.42
C PRO A 181 5.03 0.83 5.78
N HIS A 182 5.56 1.61 6.71
CA HIS A 182 5.13 2.97 7.07
C HIS A 182 6.31 3.76 7.62
N ALA A 183 6.25 5.07 7.53
CA ALA A 183 7.26 5.95 8.13
C ALA A 183 6.80 6.38 9.53
N MET A 184 7.74 6.49 10.48
CA MET A 184 7.44 6.84 11.86
C MET A 184 7.91 8.27 12.17
N LEU A 185 6.98 9.10 12.64
CA LEU A 185 7.26 10.38 13.25
C LEU A 185 7.55 10.17 14.75
N GLN A 186 8.68 10.65 15.23
CA GLN A 186 9.10 10.63 16.63
C GLN A 186 9.10 12.02 17.23
#